data_2dd0c7920eb5e3174bc460c42242c9b9
#
_entry.id   2dd0c7920eb5e3174bc460c42242c9b9
#
_cell.length_a   1.000
_cell.length_b   1.000
_cell.length_c   1.000
_cell.angle_alpha   90.00
_cell.angle_beta   90.00
_cell.angle_gamma   90.00
#
_symmetry.space_group_name_H-M   'P 1'
#
loop_
_entity.id
_entity.type
_entity.pdbx_description
1 polymer ?
#
loop_
_entity_poly.entity_id
_entity_poly.type
_entity_poly.pdbx_seq_one_letter_code
_entity_poly.pdbx_strand_id
1 'polypeptide(L)'
;MTKVVLLFIVLIVAIQAKKKLSADEIKQINQDCLKSSGMDSSVIKNIVSYDTFPKASDKYTKYLECMYVNQGYLDKDGLISYETIEDFILDFYDLDTVKLAIEPCVVHQDGKSGGERAYNTAKCLIKNLEKLEKQHEKEHKDITGKLA
;
A
#
# COMPACT_ATOMS: atom_id res chain seq x y z
N MET A 1 -20.71 57.05 -5.12
CA MET A 1 -19.54 56.37 -5.66
C MET A 1 -19.18 55.24 -4.71
N THR A 2 -19.68 54.06 -4.98
CA THR A 2 -19.51 52.87 -4.14
C THR A 2 -18.31 52.09 -4.65
N LYS A 3 -17.23 52.09 -3.89
CA LYS A 3 -16.04 51.25 -4.17
C LYS A 3 -16.35 49.82 -3.81
N VAL A 4 -16.57 48.98 -4.84
CA VAL A 4 -16.63 47.53 -4.70
C VAL A 4 -15.21 47.04 -4.48
N VAL A 5 -14.88 46.72 -3.22
CA VAL A 5 -13.64 46.01 -2.89
C VAL A 5 -13.90 44.56 -3.22
N LEU A 6 -13.42 44.13 -4.38
CA LEU A 6 -13.34 42.74 -4.76
C LEU A 6 -12.28 42.05 -3.88
N LEU A 7 -12.74 41.42 -2.82
CA LEU A 7 -11.92 40.55 -2.01
C LEU A 7 -11.65 39.24 -2.82
N PHE A 8 -10.53 39.24 -3.56
CA PHE A 8 -9.98 38.01 -4.11
C PHE A 8 -9.50 37.14 -2.93
N ILE A 9 -10.39 36.27 -2.43
CA ILE A 9 -9.96 35.16 -1.61
C ILE A 9 -9.28 34.18 -2.57
N VAL A 10 -7.98 34.35 -2.71
CA VAL A 10 -7.13 33.30 -3.30
C VAL A 10 -7.18 32.12 -2.34
N LEU A 11 -8.07 31.18 -2.61
CA LEU A 11 -8.02 29.83 -2.05
C LEU A 11 -6.72 29.20 -2.56
N ILE A 12 -5.65 29.41 -1.82
CA ILE A 12 -4.44 28.60 -1.95
C ILE A 12 -4.87 27.23 -1.45
N VAL A 13 -5.39 26.40 -2.36
CA VAL A 13 -5.42 24.96 -2.15
C VAL A 13 -3.95 24.57 -2.12
N ALA A 14 -3.40 24.50 -0.92
CA ALA A 14 -2.12 23.87 -0.70
C ALA A 14 -2.32 22.40 -1.12
N ILE A 15 -1.98 22.10 -2.36
CA ILE A 15 -1.74 20.75 -2.82
C ILE A 15 -0.53 20.31 -2.00
N GLN A 16 -0.79 19.74 -0.83
CA GLN A 16 0.24 19.05 -0.06
C GLN A 16 0.56 17.81 -0.90
N ALA A 17 1.56 17.96 -1.77
CA ALA A 17 2.22 16.80 -2.35
C ALA A 17 2.61 15.93 -1.15
N LYS A 18 1.99 14.74 -1.04
CA LYS A 18 2.29 13.80 0.05
C LYS A 18 3.77 13.52 -0.04
N LYS A 19 4.52 13.98 0.97
CA LYS A 19 5.98 13.77 1.03
C LYS A 19 6.22 12.27 1.06
N LYS A 20 6.97 11.77 0.09
CA LYS A 20 7.39 10.37 0.06
C LYS A 20 8.30 10.11 1.27
N LEU A 21 7.99 9.07 2.03
CA LEU A 21 8.76 8.67 3.20
C LEU A 21 10.15 8.16 2.78
N SER A 22 11.17 8.55 3.50
CA SER A 22 12.52 7.99 3.35
C SER A 22 12.60 6.56 3.90
N ALA A 23 13.62 5.81 3.48
CA ALA A 23 13.87 4.46 4.00
C ALA A 23 14.04 4.43 5.52
N ASP A 24 14.68 5.46 6.10
CA ASP A 24 14.88 5.56 7.55
C ASP A 24 13.56 5.85 8.28
N GLU A 25 12.70 6.71 7.72
CA GLU A 25 11.35 6.97 8.26
C GLU A 25 10.50 5.69 8.23
N ILE A 26 10.51 4.93 7.13
CA ILE A 26 9.80 3.64 7.03
C ILE A 26 10.34 2.63 8.05
N LYS A 27 11.64 2.56 8.22
CA LYS A 27 12.27 1.68 9.22
C LYS A 27 11.87 2.05 10.65
N GLN A 28 11.83 3.34 10.98
CA GLN A 28 11.39 3.82 12.29
C GLN A 28 9.91 3.48 12.52
N ILE A 29 9.02 3.77 11.55
CA ILE A 29 7.61 3.41 11.61
C ILE A 29 7.44 1.91 11.86
N ASN A 30 8.19 1.07 11.14
CA ASN A 30 8.13 -0.38 11.32
C ASN A 30 8.50 -0.80 12.76
N GLN A 31 9.57 -0.24 13.33
CA GLN A 31 9.98 -0.55 14.69
C GLN A 31 8.93 -0.14 15.73
N ASP A 32 8.35 1.05 15.57
CA ASP A 32 7.31 1.57 16.47
C ASP A 32 6.02 0.75 16.36
N CYS A 33 5.64 0.33 15.15
CA CYS A 33 4.48 -0.51 14.92
C CYS A 33 4.65 -1.94 15.43
N LEU A 34 5.85 -2.52 15.33
CA LEU A 34 6.17 -3.82 15.96
C LEU A 34 6.00 -3.75 17.47
N LYS A 35 6.55 -2.70 18.08
CA LYS A 35 6.48 -2.48 19.52
C LYS A 35 5.05 -2.27 20.00
N SER A 36 4.28 -1.41 19.34
CA SER A 36 2.92 -1.06 19.75
C SER A 36 1.91 -2.20 19.57
N SER A 37 2.10 -3.04 18.55
CA SER A 37 1.25 -4.22 18.30
C SER A 37 1.65 -5.45 19.11
N GLY A 38 2.84 -5.46 19.69
CA GLY A 38 3.42 -6.65 20.33
C GLY A 38 3.73 -7.77 19.33
N MET A 39 3.97 -7.40 18.05
CA MET A 39 4.29 -8.34 16.98
C MET A 39 5.74 -8.78 17.04
N ASP A 40 5.99 -10.07 16.78
CA ASP A 40 7.36 -10.56 16.65
C ASP A 40 7.91 -10.21 15.26
N SER A 41 9.10 -9.60 15.23
CA SER A 41 9.77 -9.20 13.99
C SER A 41 10.09 -10.38 13.06
N SER A 42 10.25 -11.59 13.61
CA SER A 42 10.51 -12.79 12.82
C SER A 42 9.35 -13.12 11.86
N VAL A 43 8.11 -12.85 12.27
CA VAL A 43 6.92 -13.07 11.44
C VAL A 43 6.99 -12.22 10.17
N ILE A 44 7.38 -10.95 10.31
CA ILE A 44 7.46 -10.01 9.17
C ILE A 44 8.63 -10.37 8.24
N LYS A 45 9.77 -10.77 8.79
CA LYS A 45 10.95 -11.16 8.00
C LYS A 45 10.74 -12.41 7.15
N ASN A 46 9.79 -13.25 7.52
CA ASN A 46 9.49 -14.49 6.80
C ASN A 46 8.44 -14.32 5.68
N ILE A 47 7.92 -13.10 5.47
CA ILE A 47 6.99 -12.83 4.37
C ILE A 47 7.80 -12.63 3.10
N VAL A 48 7.92 -13.68 2.31
CA VAL A 48 8.64 -13.67 1.02
C VAL A 48 7.72 -14.01 -0.17
N SER A 49 6.48 -14.42 0.09
CA SER A 49 5.49 -14.77 -0.92
C SER A 49 4.09 -14.75 -0.33
N TYR A 50 3.08 -14.91 -1.17
CA TYR A 50 1.69 -15.05 -0.71
C TYR A 50 1.50 -16.27 0.22
N ASP A 51 2.18 -17.36 -0.05
CA ASP A 51 2.07 -18.59 0.75
C ASP A 51 2.64 -18.42 2.16
N THR A 52 3.60 -17.52 2.33
CA THR A 52 4.19 -17.18 3.63
C THR A 52 3.47 -16.00 4.32
N PHE A 53 2.42 -15.44 3.70
CA PHE A 53 1.68 -14.33 4.29
C PHE A 53 0.97 -14.78 5.57
N PRO A 54 1.17 -14.09 6.71
CA PRO A 54 0.67 -14.53 8.00
C PRO A 54 -0.86 -14.59 8.02
N LYS A 55 -1.40 -15.53 8.79
CA LYS A 55 -2.84 -15.56 9.08
C LYS A 55 -3.23 -14.32 9.90
N ALA A 56 -4.48 -13.87 9.72
CA ALA A 56 -5.01 -12.78 10.51
C ALA A 56 -4.95 -13.11 12.01
N SER A 57 -4.43 -12.18 12.79
CA SER A 57 -4.41 -12.20 14.24
C SER A 57 -4.50 -10.77 14.76
N ASP A 58 -4.95 -10.57 15.99
CA ASP A 58 -5.07 -9.24 16.60
C ASP A 58 -3.77 -8.46 16.56
N LYS A 59 -2.64 -9.12 16.79
CA LYS A 59 -1.33 -8.48 16.73
C LYS A 59 -0.96 -8.07 15.31
N TYR A 60 -1.20 -8.94 14.34
CA TYR A 60 -0.83 -8.68 12.96
C TYR A 60 -1.72 -7.61 12.32
N THR A 61 -3.03 -7.65 12.57
CA THR A 61 -3.94 -6.61 12.09
C THR A 61 -3.65 -5.25 12.72
N LYS A 62 -3.33 -5.18 14.03
CA LYS A 62 -2.86 -3.94 14.69
C LYS A 62 -1.55 -3.43 14.11
N TYR A 63 -0.60 -4.32 13.82
CA TYR A 63 0.65 -3.96 13.18
C TYR A 63 0.41 -3.35 11.79
N LEU A 64 -0.41 -4.00 10.96
CA LEU A 64 -0.73 -3.50 9.63
C LEU A 64 -1.50 -2.18 9.67
N GLU A 65 -2.44 -2.01 10.60
CA GLU A 65 -3.15 -0.75 10.79
C GLU A 65 -2.16 0.39 11.11
N CYS A 66 -1.26 0.15 12.06
CA CYS A 66 -0.22 1.10 12.41
C CYS A 66 0.66 1.46 11.20
N MET A 67 1.12 0.47 10.44
CA MET A 67 1.92 0.68 9.23
C MET A 67 1.17 1.48 8.18
N TYR A 68 -0.08 1.12 7.90
CA TYR A 68 -0.91 1.76 6.87
C TYR A 68 -1.27 3.20 7.21
N VAL A 69 -1.61 3.47 8.48
CA VAL A 69 -1.89 4.85 8.94
C VAL A 69 -0.64 5.73 8.81
N ASN A 70 0.51 5.26 9.31
CA ASN A 70 1.74 6.06 9.31
C ASN A 70 2.33 6.25 7.90
N GLN A 71 2.05 5.36 6.96
CA GLN A 71 2.46 5.51 5.56
C GLN A 71 1.39 6.21 4.69
N GLY A 72 0.25 6.55 5.27
CA GLY A 72 -0.83 7.24 4.55
C GLY A 72 -1.64 6.34 3.61
N TYR A 73 -1.53 5.01 3.75
CA TYR A 73 -2.33 4.03 3.01
C TYR A 73 -3.72 3.82 3.62
N LEU A 74 -3.91 4.24 4.85
CA LEU A 74 -5.19 4.26 5.56
C LEU A 74 -5.47 5.71 5.97
N ASP A 75 -6.62 6.25 5.59
CA ASP A 75 -7.02 7.60 5.95
C ASP A 75 -7.58 7.68 7.37
N LYS A 76 -7.94 8.90 7.80
CA LYS A 76 -8.53 9.17 9.13
C LYS A 76 -9.89 8.49 9.36
N ASP A 77 -10.60 8.13 8.29
CA ASP A 77 -11.88 7.45 8.33
C ASP A 77 -11.71 5.92 8.26
N GLY A 78 -10.45 5.48 8.23
CA GLY A 78 -10.06 4.08 8.16
C GLY A 78 -10.29 3.47 6.78
N LEU A 79 -10.35 4.28 5.71
CA LEU A 79 -10.48 3.82 4.33
C LEU A 79 -9.12 3.69 3.67
N ILE A 80 -8.99 2.72 2.78
CA ILE A 80 -7.75 2.48 2.03
C ILE A 80 -7.55 3.56 0.96
N SER A 81 -6.39 4.21 0.98
CA SER A 81 -5.94 5.14 -0.05
C SER A 81 -5.18 4.39 -1.14
N TYR A 82 -5.90 3.87 -2.14
CA TYR A 82 -5.29 3.12 -3.25
C TYR A 82 -4.38 4.00 -4.10
N GLU A 83 -4.68 5.29 -4.24
CA GLU A 83 -3.79 6.26 -4.90
C GLU A 83 -2.40 6.31 -4.24
N THR A 84 -2.35 6.35 -2.90
CA THR A 84 -1.06 6.38 -2.18
C THR A 84 -0.31 5.05 -2.29
N ILE A 85 -1.05 3.94 -2.35
CA ILE A 85 -0.47 2.60 -2.56
C ILE A 85 0.06 2.48 -3.99
N GLU A 86 -0.68 2.97 -4.99
CA GLU A 86 -0.27 3.02 -6.40
C GLU A 86 1.05 3.79 -6.54
N ASP A 87 1.12 5.00 -5.99
CA ASP A 87 2.34 5.83 -6.01
C ASP A 87 3.56 5.11 -5.43
N PHE A 88 3.36 4.30 -4.37
CA PHE A 88 4.44 3.52 -3.79
C PHE A 88 4.86 2.33 -4.67
N ILE A 89 3.90 1.60 -5.23
CA ILE A 89 4.20 0.39 -6.03
C ILE A 89 4.84 0.77 -7.37
N LEU A 90 4.52 1.95 -7.93
CA LEU A 90 5.14 2.49 -9.15
C LEU A 90 6.66 2.68 -9.07
N ASP A 91 7.25 2.65 -7.87
CA ASP A 91 8.70 2.64 -7.71
C ASP A 91 9.36 1.32 -8.12
N PHE A 92 8.58 0.24 -8.18
CA PHE A 92 9.06 -1.13 -8.38
C PHE A 92 8.50 -1.78 -9.65
N TYR A 93 7.34 -1.33 -10.13
CA TYR A 93 6.60 -1.93 -11.24
C TYR A 93 6.12 -0.87 -12.22
N ASP A 94 5.91 -1.27 -13.48
CA ASP A 94 5.27 -0.41 -14.49
C ASP A 94 3.78 -0.19 -14.19
N LEU A 95 3.21 0.86 -14.81
CA LEU A 95 1.84 1.30 -14.57
C LEU A 95 0.79 0.22 -14.87
N ASP A 96 1.00 -0.60 -15.91
CA ASP A 96 0.04 -1.62 -16.30
C ASP A 96 0.02 -2.76 -15.28
N THR A 97 1.19 -3.20 -14.82
CA THR A 97 1.34 -4.17 -13.73
C THR A 97 0.69 -3.65 -12.44
N VAL A 98 0.92 -2.38 -12.09
CA VAL A 98 0.34 -1.77 -10.89
C VAL A 98 -1.18 -1.74 -10.94
N LYS A 99 -1.77 -1.33 -12.06
CA LYS A 99 -3.23 -1.33 -12.25
C LYS A 99 -3.82 -2.73 -12.13
N LEU A 100 -3.23 -3.70 -12.82
CA LEU A 100 -3.68 -5.11 -12.75
C LEU A 100 -3.59 -5.70 -11.35
N ALA A 101 -2.63 -5.26 -10.53
CA ALA A 101 -2.50 -5.69 -9.15
C ALA A 101 -3.54 -5.04 -8.22
N ILE A 102 -3.83 -3.75 -8.41
CA ILE A 102 -4.68 -2.95 -7.52
C ILE A 102 -6.17 -3.12 -7.82
N GLU A 103 -6.59 -3.07 -9.09
CA GLU A 103 -8.01 -3.07 -9.47
C GLU A 103 -8.84 -4.19 -8.80
N PRO A 104 -8.37 -5.46 -8.76
CA PRO A 104 -9.13 -6.51 -8.09
C PRO A 104 -9.25 -6.32 -6.58
N CYS A 105 -8.36 -5.52 -5.95
CA CYS A 105 -8.35 -5.31 -4.51
C CYS A 105 -9.29 -4.19 -4.07
N VAL A 106 -9.62 -3.25 -4.96
CA VAL A 106 -10.52 -2.12 -4.65
C VAL A 106 -11.91 -2.59 -4.24
N VAL A 107 -12.41 -3.67 -4.86
CA VAL A 107 -13.73 -4.25 -4.53
C VAL A 107 -13.74 -5.04 -3.22
N HIS A 108 -12.58 -5.32 -2.62
CA HIS A 108 -12.43 -6.13 -1.41
C HIS A 108 -12.02 -5.28 -0.18
N GLN A 109 -12.51 -4.04 -0.10
CA GLN A 109 -12.30 -3.16 1.07
C GLN A 109 -13.04 -3.65 2.34
N ASP A 110 -13.49 -4.90 2.33
CA ASP A 110 -14.25 -5.48 3.43
C ASP A 110 -13.38 -5.64 4.68
N GLY A 111 -13.86 -5.08 5.76
CA GLY A 111 -13.24 -5.18 7.08
C GLY A 111 -13.98 -4.30 8.08
N LYS A 112 -14.19 -4.84 9.29
CA LYS A 112 -14.87 -4.13 10.38
C LYS A 112 -13.99 -3.06 11.03
N SER A 113 -12.67 -3.14 10.81
CA SER A 113 -11.67 -2.22 11.35
C SER A 113 -10.66 -1.81 10.29
N GLY A 114 -9.91 -0.73 10.55
CA GLY A 114 -8.78 -0.32 9.70
C GLY A 114 -7.75 -1.43 9.55
N GLY A 115 -7.46 -2.17 10.62
CA GLY A 115 -6.53 -3.29 10.60
C GLY A 115 -6.98 -4.47 9.75
N GLU A 116 -8.27 -4.80 9.76
CA GLU A 116 -8.82 -5.84 8.88
C GLU A 116 -8.76 -5.41 7.41
N ARG A 117 -9.11 -4.16 7.10
CA ARG A 117 -9.01 -3.61 5.75
C ARG A 117 -7.57 -3.60 5.26
N ALA A 118 -6.63 -3.15 6.09
CA ALA A 118 -5.20 -3.17 5.77
C ALA A 118 -4.70 -4.61 5.50
N TYR A 119 -5.13 -5.58 6.33
CA TYR A 119 -4.81 -6.99 6.14
C TYR A 119 -5.34 -7.55 4.81
N ASN A 120 -6.60 -7.32 4.52
CA ASN A 120 -7.24 -7.82 3.30
C ASN A 120 -6.61 -7.19 2.04
N THR A 121 -6.32 -5.89 2.09
CA THR A 121 -5.64 -5.18 1.00
C THR A 121 -4.22 -5.70 0.80
N ALA A 122 -3.40 -5.80 1.85
CA ALA A 122 -2.03 -6.31 1.75
C ALA A 122 -2.00 -7.72 1.18
N LYS A 123 -2.88 -8.60 1.67
CA LYS A 123 -3.00 -9.98 1.19
C LYS A 123 -3.40 -10.06 -0.28
N CYS A 124 -4.36 -9.22 -0.71
CA CYS A 124 -4.79 -9.14 -2.10
C CYS A 124 -3.66 -8.68 -3.01
N LEU A 125 -2.97 -7.59 -2.65
CA LEU A 125 -1.88 -7.01 -3.44
C LEU A 125 -0.72 -8.00 -3.62
N ILE A 126 -0.25 -8.61 -2.54
CA ILE A 126 0.85 -9.60 -2.60
C ILE A 126 0.47 -10.77 -3.51
N LYS A 127 -0.76 -11.28 -3.41
CA LYS A 127 -1.24 -12.36 -4.27
C LYS A 127 -1.25 -11.98 -5.75
N ASN A 128 -1.72 -10.78 -6.06
CA ASN A 128 -1.83 -10.33 -7.44
C ASN A 128 -0.46 -10.03 -8.05
N LEU A 129 0.42 -9.35 -7.31
CA LEU A 129 1.79 -9.06 -7.75
C LEU A 129 2.55 -10.35 -8.03
N GLU A 130 2.54 -11.31 -7.11
CA GLU A 130 3.20 -12.61 -7.29
C GLU A 130 2.66 -13.38 -8.51
N LYS A 131 1.34 -13.31 -8.76
CA LYS A 131 0.74 -13.91 -9.95
C LYS A 131 1.26 -13.26 -11.23
N LEU A 132 1.33 -11.94 -11.27
CA LEU A 132 1.82 -11.18 -12.42
C LEU A 132 3.30 -11.45 -12.68
N GLU A 133 4.13 -11.47 -11.65
CA GLU A 133 5.56 -11.83 -11.76
C GLU A 133 5.75 -13.24 -12.38
N LYS A 134 5.01 -14.23 -11.89
CA LYS A 134 5.05 -15.59 -12.45
C LYS A 134 4.59 -15.68 -13.90
N GLN A 135 3.65 -14.81 -14.32
CA GLN A 135 3.21 -14.73 -15.72
C GLN A 135 4.33 -14.16 -16.60
N HIS A 136 4.94 -13.03 -16.21
CA HIS A 136 6.05 -12.40 -16.91
C HIS A 136 7.25 -13.34 -17.05
N GLU A 137 7.60 -14.10 -16.00
CA GLU A 137 8.68 -15.08 -16.07
C GLU A 137 8.42 -16.20 -17.09
N LYS A 138 7.17 -16.67 -17.19
CA LYS A 138 6.78 -17.70 -18.18
C LYS A 138 6.89 -17.17 -19.61
N GLU A 139 6.33 -15.98 -19.84
CA GLU A 139 6.37 -15.36 -21.17
C GLU A 139 7.82 -15.15 -21.63
N HIS A 140 8.70 -14.69 -20.73
CA HIS A 140 10.11 -14.50 -21.05
C HIS A 140 10.82 -15.82 -21.38
N LYS A 141 10.53 -16.91 -20.66
CA LYS A 141 11.09 -18.25 -20.93
C LYS A 141 10.60 -18.81 -22.27
N ASP A 142 9.33 -18.61 -22.61
CA ASP A 142 8.76 -19.07 -23.88
C ASP A 142 9.35 -18.32 -25.09
N ILE A 143 9.65 -17.03 -24.94
CA ILE A 143 10.29 -16.23 -25.98
C ILE A 143 11.75 -16.69 -26.18
N THR A 144 12.50 -16.83 -25.08
CA THR A 144 13.92 -17.24 -25.14
C THR A 144 14.09 -18.69 -25.62
N GLY A 145 13.17 -19.59 -25.26
CA GLY A 145 13.18 -20.97 -25.72
C GLY A 145 12.84 -21.16 -27.21
N LYS A 146 12.16 -20.18 -27.83
CA LYS A 146 11.88 -20.21 -29.29
C LYS A 146 13.02 -19.63 -30.14
N LEU A 147 13.99 -18.97 -29.52
CA LEU A 147 15.13 -18.35 -30.20
C LEU A 147 16.40 -19.22 -30.14
N ALA A 148 16.36 -20.33 -29.43
CA ALA A 148 17.44 -21.33 -29.33
C ALA A 148 17.13 -22.53 -30.22
#